data_3d0eaab39e4a80e4280d85a9b0bc74ae
#
_entry.id   3d0eaab39e4a80e4280d85a9b0bc74ae
#
_cell.length_a   1.000
_cell.length_b   1.000
_cell.length_c   1.000
_cell.angle_alpha   90.00
_cell.angle_beta   90.00
_cell.angle_gamma   90.00
#
_symmetry.space_group_name_H-M   'P 1'
#
loop_
_entity.id
_entity.type
_entity.pdbx_description
1 polymer ?
#
loop_
_entity_poly.entity_id
_entity_poly.type
_entity_poly.pdbx_seq_one_letter_code
_entity_poly.pdbx_strand_id
1 'polypeptide(L)'
;MKLSQVNYLNEQLKELPSNLELADQIRLIAERTGIQLDSVYQEMEMDDVYVDTHVDPGISPGGINLHSHIFYEILYICSGNIQYLIKTDRYQIQPGDIIIVPPGISHQPILTDQQNTTYRRYVLWLSPLFMKGVTPLFPDYDFTKPRLLRTAGTKWAILKDKFHAGILEAEQKRPGWNACVYGNTLELVTLLYRATVDKKS
;
A
#
# COMPACT_ATOMS: atom_id res chain seq x y z
N MET A 1 7.41 11.59 3.84
CA MET A 1 6.75 12.20 2.64
C MET A 1 5.29 11.81 2.63
N LYS A 2 4.40 12.74 2.37
CA LYS A 2 2.96 12.50 2.28
C LYS A 2 2.56 11.87 0.94
N LEU A 3 1.46 11.12 0.93
CA LEU A 3 0.93 10.48 -0.27
C LEU A 3 0.65 11.50 -1.38
N SER A 4 0.10 12.68 -1.04
CA SER A 4 -0.12 13.77 -1.99
C SER A 4 1.15 14.25 -2.67
N GLN A 5 2.27 14.29 -1.93
CA GLN A 5 3.58 14.63 -2.49
C GLN A 5 4.10 13.54 -3.43
N VAL A 6 3.92 12.26 -3.05
CA VAL A 6 4.28 11.12 -3.91
C VAL A 6 3.49 11.16 -5.22
N ASN A 7 2.18 11.39 -5.14
CA ASN A 7 1.32 11.48 -6.32
C ASN A 7 1.73 12.67 -7.21
N TYR A 8 2.02 13.82 -6.63
CA TYR A 8 2.51 14.98 -7.36
C TYR A 8 3.84 14.69 -8.09
N LEU A 9 4.80 14.04 -7.42
CA LEU A 9 6.06 13.65 -8.02
C LEU A 9 5.88 12.65 -9.17
N ASN A 10 4.97 11.69 -9.01
CA ASN A 10 4.65 10.72 -10.06
C ASN A 10 4.04 11.39 -11.30
N GLU A 11 3.20 12.42 -11.14
CA GLU A 11 2.70 13.20 -12.28
C GLU A 11 3.83 13.97 -12.96
N GLN A 12 4.72 14.61 -12.19
CA GLN A 12 5.89 15.30 -12.77
C GLN A 12 6.82 14.35 -13.52
N LEU A 13 7.01 13.12 -13.02
CA LEU A 13 7.80 12.09 -13.71
C LEU A 13 7.23 11.73 -15.09
N LYS A 14 5.90 11.66 -15.21
CA LYS A 14 5.24 11.36 -16.51
C LYS A 14 5.45 12.43 -17.56
N GLU A 15 5.69 13.68 -17.13
CA GLU A 15 5.93 14.82 -18.03
C GLU A 15 7.38 14.91 -18.53
N LEU A 16 8.29 14.14 -17.95
CA LEU A 16 9.68 14.13 -18.36
C LEU A 16 9.92 13.24 -19.60
N PRO A 17 10.88 13.60 -20.46
CA PRO A 17 11.27 12.75 -21.58
C PRO A 17 11.73 11.36 -21.08
N SER A 18 11.21 10.30 -21.71
CA SER A 18 11.48 8.90 -21.33
C SER A 18 12.94 8.45 -21.60
N ASN A 19 13.71 9.26 -22.33
CA ASN A 19 15.10 8.98 -22.65
C ASN A 19 16.12 9.61 -21.66
N LEU A 20 15.64 10.28 -20.62
CA LEU A 20 16.52 10.83 -19.59
C LEU A 20 17.01 9.74 -18.63
N GLU A 21 18.28 9.82 -18.26
CA GLU A 21 18.83 9.00 -17.19
C GLU A 21 18.14 9.31 -15.85
N LEU A 22 18.01 8.31 -14.97
CA LEU A 22 17.30 8.44 -13.69
C LEU A 22 17.83 9.62 -12.84
N ALA A 23 19.16 9.80 -12.81
CA ALA A 23 19.80 10.89 -12.05
C ALA A 23 19.37 12.27 -12.57
N ASP A 24 19.20 12.43 -13.88
CA ASP A 24 18.75 13.67 -14.50
C ASP A 24 17.26 13.91 -14.25
N GLN A 25 16.45 12.85 -14.29
CA GLN A 25 15.02 12.93 -13.92
C GLN A 25 14.86 13.41 -12.47
N ILE A 26 15.61 12.81 -11.53
CA ILE A 26 15.61 13.18 -10.11
C ILE A 26 16.01 14.65 -9.94
N ARG A 27 17.10 15.09 -10.60
CA ARG A 27 17.56 16.48 -10.51
C ARG A 27 16.51 17.46 -11.03
N LEU A 28 15.93 17.21 -12.21
CA LEU A 28 14.92 18.08 -12.80
C LEU A 28 13.66 18.18 -11.93
N ILE A 29 13.24 17.08 -11.31
CA ILE A 29 12.10 17.09 -10.40
C ILE A 29 12.43 17.88 -9.15
N ALA A 30 13.60 17.69 -8.56
CA ALA A 30 14.04 18.46 -7.39
C ALA A 30 14.09 19.96 -7.70
N GLU A 31 14.62 20.36 -8.85
CA GLU A 31 14.66 21.75 -9.32
C GLU A 31 13.26 22.36 -9.52
N ARG A 32 12.32 21.59 -10.10
CA ARG A 32 10.94 22.05 -10.37
C ARG A 32 10.08 22.15 -9.12
N THR A 33 10.24 21.22 -8.21
CA THR A 33 9.33 21.03 -7.08
C THR A 33 9.88 21.55 -5.76
N GLY A 34 11.20 21.74 -5.66
CA GLY A 34 11.90 22.05 -4.41
C GLY A 34 11.95 20.88 -3.42
N ILE A 35 11.51 19.67 -3.84
CA ILE A 35 11.50 18.48 -2.99
C ILE A 35 12.84 17.76 -3.16
N GLN A 36 13.54 17.52 -2.05
CA GLN A 36 14.76 16.71 -2.06
C GLN A 36 14.40 15.24 -2.12
N LEU A 37 14.82 14.57 -3.19
CA LEU A 37 14.44 13.19 -3.49
C LEU A 37 15.34 12.13 -2.84
N ASP A 38 16.44 12.52 -2.23
CA ASP A 38 17.29 11.69 -1.36
C ASP A 38 16.59 11.26 -0.06
N SER A 39 15.56 12.01 0.36
CA SER A 39 14.73 11.70 1.53
C SER A 39 13.40 10.98 1.20
N VAL A 40 13.16 10.64 -0.07
CA VAL A 40 11.86 10.18 -0.61
C VAL A 40 11.31 8.93 0.09
N TYR A 41 12.15 8.13 0.74
CA TYR A 41 11.73 6.81 1.26
C TYR A 41 11.98 6.61 2.75
N GLN A 42 12.38 7.64 3.49
CA GLN A 42 12.77 7.42 4.89
C GLN A 42 11.58 7.34 5.86
N GLU A 43 10.54 8.15 5.66
CA GLU A 43 9.30 8.04 6.46
C GLU A 43 8.10 8.45 5.61
N MET A 44 7.26 7.47 5.28
CA MET A 44 5.97 7.75 4.67
C MET A 44 5.02 8.31 5.72
N GLU A 45 4.31 9.38 5.39
CA GLU A 45 3.30 10.01 6.24
C GLU A 45 1.94 9.91 5.57
N MET A 46 0.90 9.79 6.38
CA MET A 46 -0.48 9.79 5.89
C MET A 46 -0.97 11.21 5.67
N ASP A 47 -1.74 11.42 4.60
CA ASP A 47 -2.45 12.68 4.36
C ASP A 47 -3.71 12.80 5.23
N ASP A 48 -4.47 11.72 5.34
CA ASP A 48 -5.64 11.62 6.21
C ASP A 48 -5.25 11.13 7.60
N VAL A 49 -5.91 11.64 8.62
CA VAL A 49 -5.64 11.27 10.01
C VAL A 49 -6.12 9.87 10.39
N TYR A 50 -6.92 9.23 9.55
CA TYR A 50 -7.50 7.92 9.80
C TYR A 50 -7.11 6.88 8.75
N VAL A 51 -7.39 7.15 7.47
CA VAL A 51 -7.28 6.18 6.37
C VAL A 51 -6.81 6.86 5.10
N ASP A 52 -5.76 6.31 4.48
CA ASP A 52 -5.38 6.63 3.10
C ASP A 52 -5.51 5.39 2.23
N THR A 53 -6.10 5.51 1.05
CA THR A 53 -6.21 4.42 0.09
C THR A 53 -5.99 4.90 -1.34
N HIS A 54 -5.25 4.12 -2.10
CA HIS A 54 -4.86 4.47 -3.47
C HIS A 54 -4.46 3.25 -4.30
N VAL A 55 -4.28 3.48 -5.60
CA VAL A 55 -3.63 2.52 -6.50
C VAL A 55 -2.16 2.89 -6.62
N ASP A 56 -1.29 1.92 -6.40
CA ASP A 56 0.11 2.03 -6.79
C ASP A 56 0.31 1.28 -8.12
N PRO A 57 0.59 2.01 -9.22
CA PRO A 57 0.63 1.42 -10.56
C PRO A 57 1.95 0.72 -10.90
N GLY A 58 2.91 0.72 -10.00
CA GLY A 58 4.21 0.10 -10.26
C GLY A 58 5.28 0.42 -9.23
N ILE A 59 6.48 -0.05 -9.51
CA ILE A 59 7.67 0.33 -8.74
C ILE A 59 8.39 1.42 -9.52
N SER A 60 8.64 2.54 -8.86
CA SER A 60 9.41 3.64 -9.42
C SER A 60 10.80 3.17 -9.87
N PRO A 61 11.39 3.76 -10.91
CA PRO A 61 12.77 3.53 -11.24
C PRO A 61 13.67 3.72 -10.01
N GLY A 62 14.51 2.73 -9.70
CA GLY A 62 15.31 2.72 -8.46
C GLY A 62 14.74 1.83 -7.34
N GLY A 63 13.52 1.33 -7.51
CA GLY A 63 12.88 0.41 -6.56
C GLY A 63 12.36 1.11 -5.31
N ILE A 64 11.85 0.30 -4.38
CA ILE A 64 11.47 0.71 -3.03
C ILE A 64 12.48 0.08 -2.08
N ASN A 65 13.21 0.91 -1.33
CA ASN A 65 14.18 0.44 -0.36
C ASN A 65 13.50 -0.21 0.86
N LEU A 66 14.29 -0.97 1.62
CA LEU A 66 13.85 -1.51 2.90
C LEU A 66 13.45 -0.35 3.82
N HIS A 67 12.19 -0.35 4.26
CA HIS A 67 11.63 0.71 5.09
C HIS A 67 10.65 0.16 6.12
N SER A 68 10.25 1.01 7.05
CA SER A 68 9.15 0.80 7.98
C SER A 68 8.40 2.12 8.17
N HIS A 69 7.20 2.05 8.73
CA HIS A 69 6.36 3.21 9.00
C HIS A 69 5.57 3.02 10.29
N ILE A 70 4.93 4.10 10.77
CA ILE A 70 4.17 4.12 12.05
C ILE A 70 2.69 3.72 11.89
N PHE A 71 2.21 3.54 10.66
CA PHE A 71 0.85 3.12 10.34
C PHE A 71 0.79 1.65 9.89
N TYR A 72 -0.39 1.07 9.83
CA TYR A 72 -0.62 -0.23 9.21
C TYR A 72 -0.70 -0.07 7.71
N GLU A 73 0.00 -0.92 6.99
CA GLU A 73 -0.13 -1.01 5.53
C GLU A 73 -0.77 -2.34 5.15
N ILE A 74 -1.77 -2.28 4.29
CA ILE A 74 -2.44 -3.45 3.74
C ILE A 74 -2.41 -3.34 2.22
N LEU A 75 -1.79 -4.33 1.57
CA LEU A 75 -1.59 -4.37 0.13
C LEU A 75 -2.41 -5.50 -0.47
N TYR A 76 -3.25 -5.19 -1.47
CA TYR A 76 -3.86 -6.20 -2.34
C TYR A 76 -3.10 -6.24 -3.66
N ILE A 77 -2.56 -7.38 -4.04
CA ILE A 77 -1.76 -7.55 -5.25
C ILE A 77 -2.69 -7.75 -6.45
N CYS A 78 -2.69 -6.77 -7.37
CA CYS A 78 -3.51 -6.80 -8.58
C CYS A 78 -2.84 -7.56 -9.72
N SER A 79 -1.53 -7.33 -9.88
CA SER A 79 -0.72 -7.96 -10.93
C SER A 79 0.77 -7.96 -10.54
N GLY A 80 1.57 -8.72 -11.29
CA GLY A 80 3.00 -8.87 -11.07
C GLY A 80 3.36 -10.19 -10.38
N ASN A 81 4.62 -10.55 -10.51
CA ASN A 81 5.20 -11.74 -9.88
C ASN A 81 6.53 -11.32 -9.26
N ILE A 82 6.50 -10.95 -8.00
CA ILE A 82 7.68 -10.44 -7.30
C ILE A 82 7.89 -11.16 -5.97
N GLN A 83 9.09 -11.06 -5.44
CA GLN A 83 9.35 -11.41 -4.05
C GLN A 83 9.07 -10.20 -3.16
N TYR A 84 8.62 -10.47 -1.95
CA TYR A 84 8.39 -9.48 -0.92
C TYR A 84 9.12 -9.88 0.35
N LEU A 85 9.99 -8.99 0.84
CA LEU A 85 10.71 -9.18 2.09
C LEU A 85 9.88 -8.58 3.23
N ILE A 86 9.64 -9.34 4.29
CA ILE A 86 9.04 -8.86 5.54
C ILE A 86 9.93 -9.33 6.68
N LYS A 87 10.55 -8.40 7.38
CA LYS A 87 11.64 -8.68 8.34
C LYS A 87 12.77 -9.44 7.62
N THR A 88 12.97 -10.73 7.96
CA THR A 88 13.97 -11.62 7.38
C THR A 88 13.39 -12.63 6.40
N ASP A 89 12.06 -12.71 6.30
CA ASP A 89 11.37 -13.71 5.51
C ASP A 89 11.05 -13.19 4.11
N ARG A 90 11.29 -14.04 3.10
CA ARG A 90 10.98 -13.77 1.70
C ARG A 90 9.75 -14.56 1.28
N TYR A 91 8.81 -13.85 0.67
CA TYR A 91 7.57 -14.41 0.16
C TYR A 91 7.49 -14.21 -1.35
N GLN A 92 7.20 -15.29 -2.09
CA GLN A 92 6.77 -15.16 -3.48
C GLN A 92 5.31 -14.73 -3.47
N ILE A 93 4.99 -13.58 -4.02
CA ILE A 93 3.64 -13.02 -4.09
C ILE A 93 3.09 -13.09 -5.51
N GLN A 94 1.77 -13.19 -5.60
CA GLN A 94 1.03 -13.35 -6.83
C GLN A 94 -0.30 -12.58 -6.78
N PRO A 95 -0.96 -12.33 -7.92
CA PRO A 95 -2.26 -11.65 -7.95
C PRO A 95 -3.29 -12.33 -7.03
N GLY A 96 -4.00 -11.53 -6.26
CA GLY A 96 -4.96 -11.98 -5.25
C GLY A 96 -4.37 -12.21 -3.87
N ASP A 97 -3.05 -12.07 -3.70
CA ASP A 97 -2.45 -12.05 -2.36
C ASP A 97 -2.73 -10.74 -1.64
N ILE A 98 -2.88 -10.81 -0.32
CA ILE A 98 -2.97 -9.66 0.56
C ILE A 98 -1.84 -9.73 1.57
N ILE A 99 -1.07 -8.65 1.64
CA ILE A 99 0.01 -8.47 2.63
C ILE A 99 -0.48 -7.49 3.69
N ILE A 100 -0.33 -7.84 4.96
CA ILE A 100 -0.61 -6.96 6.09
C ILE A 100 0.69 -6.69 6.81
N VAL A 101 1.10 -5.43 6.85
CA VAL A 101 2.33 -4.96 7.50
C VAL A 101 1.97 -4.04 8.67
N PRO A 102 2.15 -4.50 9.91
CA PRO A 102 1.96 -3.67 11.10
C PRO A 102 3.04 -2.57 11.23
N PRO A 103 2.79 -1.53 12.04
CA PRO A 103 3.77 -0.50 12.35
C PRO A 103 5.12 -1.05 12.81
N GLY A 104 6.21 -0.41 12.39
CA GLY A 104 7.57 -0.76 12.78
C GLY A 104 8.14 -2.03 12.15
N ILE A 105 7.39 -2.72 11.29
CA ILE A 105 7.85 -3.91 10.58
C ILE A 105 8.60 -3.49 9.31
N SER A 106 9.88 -3.84 9.22
CA SER A 106 10.67 -3.60 8.02
C SER A 106 10.19 -4.48 6.87
N HIS A 107 10.04 -3.90 5.68
CA HIS A 107 9.55 -4.61 4.50
C HIS A 107 10.00 -3.93 3.20
N GLN A 108 9.96 -4.71 2.11
CA GLN A 108 10.40 -4.25 0.79
C GLN A 108 9.88 -5.19 -0.31
N PRO A 109 9.34 -4.67 -1.43
CA PRO A 109 9.19 -5.44 -2.65
C PRO A 109 10.58 -5.69 -3.28
N ILE A 110 10.83 -6.91 -3.72
CA ILE A 110 12.07 -7.31 -4.41
C ILE A 110 11.71 -7.67 -5.84
N LEU A 111 12.24 -6.92 -6.80
CA LEU A 111 12.11 -7.26 -8.21
C LEU A 111 12.99 -8.45 -8.54
N THR A 112 12.39 -9.52 -9.02
CA THR A 112 13.10 -10.73 -9.47
C THR A 112 13.52 -10.66 -10.94
N ASP A 113 12.83 -9.84 -11.73
CA ASP A 113 13.10 -9.62 -13.14
C ASP A 113 12.77 -8.15 -13.49
N GLN A 114 13.75 -7.45 -14.07
CA GLN A 114 13.57 -6.05 -14.51
C GLN A 114 12.56 -5.90 -15.65
N GLN A 115 12.22 -6.98 -16.34
CA GLN A 115 11.24 -6.98 -17.45
C GLN A 115 9.79 -7.16 -16.96
N ASN A 116 9.55 -7.58 -15.73
CA ASN A 116 8.20 -7.74 -15.16
C ASN A 116 7.69 -6.46 -14.49
N THR A 117 7.60 -5.40 -15.25
CA THR A 117 7.24 -4.05 -14.79
C THR A 117 5.75 -3.84 -14.52
N THR A 118 4.94 -4.87 -14.48
CA THR A 118 3.48 -4.76 -14.28
C THR A 118 3.03 -5.03 -12.85
N TYR A 119 3.90 -4.83 -11.88
CA TYR A 119 3.51 -4.90 -10.48
C TYR A 119 2.57 -3.76 -10.13
N ARG A 120 1.33 -4.10 -9.84
CA ARG A 120 0.27 -3.17 -9.46
C ARG A 120 -0.40 -3.65 -8.19
N ARG A 121 -0.69 -2.73 -7.28
CA ARG A 121 -1.35 -3.04 -6.02
C ARG A 121 -2.37 -1.97 -5.64
N TYR A 122 -3.37 -2.38 -4.88
CA TYR A 122 -4.19 -1.49 -4.09
C TYR A 122 -3.54 -1.34 -2.72
N VAL A 123 -3.47 -0.13 -2.24
CA VAL A 123 -2.83 0.23 -0.97
C VAL A 123 -3.89 0.77 -0.03
N LEU A 124 -3.83 0.35 1.23
CA LEU A 124 -4.64 0.86 2.32
C LEU A 124 -3.73 1.11 3.52
N TRP A 125 -3.63 2.35 3.95
CA TRP A 125 -2.92 2.76 5.16
C TRP A 125 -3.91 3.11 6.26
N LEU A 126 -3.68 2.57 7.45
CA LEU A 126 -4.52 2.77 8.61
C LEU A 126 -3.69 3.42 9.72
N SER A 127 -4.09 4.61 10.14
CA SER A 127 -3.38 5.33 11.19
C SER A 127 -3.47 4.62 12.54
N PRO A 128 -2.54 4.88 13.46
CA PRO A 128 -2.67 4.41 14.85
C PRO A 128 -3.96 4.90 15.52
N LEU A 129 -4.44 6.09 15.14
CA LEU A 129 -5.68 6.65 15.66
C LEU A 129 -6.92 5.84 15.20
N PHE A 130 -7.00 5.48 13.93
CA PHE A 130 -8.05 4.61 13.40
C PHE A 130 -8.00 3.24 14.08
N MET A 131 -6.83 2.63 14.17
CA MET A 131 -6.65 1.30 14.76
C MET A 131 -6.95 1.26 16.26
N LYS A 132 -6.76 2.37 16.98
CA LYS A 132 -7.18 2.48 18.39
C LYS A 132 -8.68 2.25 18.58
N GLY A 133 -9.49 2.69 17.61
CA GLY A 133 -10.95 2.43 17.61
C GLY A 133 -11.32 1.03 17.12
N VAL A 134 -10.49 0.42 16.28
CA VAL A 134 -10.78 -0.86 15.62
C VAL A 134 -10.31 -2.06 16.43
N THR A 135 -9.13 -2.02 17.02
CA THR A 135 -8.56 -3.17 17.75
C THR A 135 -9.44 -3.72 18.86
N PRO A 136 -10.18 -2.90 19.66
CA PRO A 136 -11.08 -3.43 20.68
C PRO A 136 -12.26 -4.26 20.15
N LEU A 137 -12.58 -4.12 18.85
CA LEU A 137 -13.66 -4.90 18.21
C LEU A 137 -13.25 -6.35 17.93
N PHE A 138 -11.96 -6.66 18.00
CA PHE A 138 -11.37 -7.95 17.66
C PHE A 138 -10.39 -8.40 18.76
N PRO A 139 -10.87 -8.72 19.98
CA PRO A 139 -10.01 -8.95 21.14
C PRO A 139 -9.06 -10.14 20.99
N ASP A 140 -9.42 -11.13 20.17
CA ASP A 140 -8.61 -12.33 19.96
C ASP A 140 -7.68 -12.24 18.74
N TYR A 141 -7.59 -11.07 18.11
CA TYR A 141 -6.76 -10.87 16.93
C TYR A 141 -5.49 -10.10 17.24
N ASP A 142 -4.36 -10.72 16.93
CA ASP A 142 -3.05 -10.11 17.11
C ASP A 142 -2.71 -9.22 15.87
N PHE A 143 -2.97 -7.93 16.01
CA PHE A 143 -2.66 -6.93 14.98
C PHE A 143 -1.15 -6.60 14.88
N THR A 144 -0.30 -7.12 15.75
CA THR A 144 1.14 -6.82 15.72
C THR A 144 1.93 -7.72 14.79
N LYS A 145 1.28 -8.76 14.24
CA LYS A 145 1.93 -9.74 13.37
C LYS A 145 1.70 -9.44 11.90
N PRO A 146 2.77 -9.42 11.08
CA PRO A 146 2.62 -9.38 9.63
C PRO A 146 1.94 -10.66 9.13
N ARG A 147 1.19 -10.54 8.01
CA ARG A 147 0.44 -11.67 7.45
C ARG A 147 0.46 -11.65 5.94
N LEU A 148 0.46 -12.83 5.35
CA LEU A 148 0.20 -13.06 3.93
C LEU A 148 -1.06 -13.92 3.79
N LEU A 149 -2.08 -13.41 3.11
CA LEU A 149 -3.33 -14.09 2.84
C LEU A 149 -3.42 -14.41 1.34
N ARG A 150 -3.69 -15.64 1.01
CA ARG A 150 -3.95 -16.13 -0.34
C ARG A 150 -5.46 -16.12 -0.59
N THR A 151 -5.98 -15.15 -1.35
CA THR A 151 -7.43 -15.00 -1.53
C THR A 151 -7.94 -15.43 -2.89
N ALA A 152 -7.08 -15.54 -3.90
CA ALA A 152 -7.44 -15.97 -5.23
C ALA A 152 -8.09 -17.37 -5.22
N GLY A 153 -9.22 -17.51 -5.92
CA GLY A 153 -9.97 -18.79 -6.00
C GLY A 153 -10.70 -19.19 -4.71
N THR A 154 -10.75 -18.33 -3.69
CA THR A 154 -11.49 -18.57 -2.45
C THR A 154 -12.70 -17.64 -2.35
N LYS A 155 -13.60 -17.88 -1.36
CA LYS A 155 -14.69 -16.95 -1.06
C LYS A 155 -14.21 -15.54 -0.67
N TRP A 156 -12.92 -15.40 -0.31
CA TRP A 156 -12.29 -14.14 0.08
C TRP A 156 -11.80 -13.30 -1.10
N ALA A 157 -11.98 -13.77 -2.35
CA ALA A 157 -11.69 -12.99 -3.56
C ALA A 157 -12.49 -11.68 -3.62
N ILE A 158 -13.63 -11.61 -2.94
CA ILE A 158 -14.47 -10.39 -2.79
C ILE A 158 -13.71 -9.21 -2.14
N LEU A 159 -12.63 -9.48 -1.41
CA LEU A 159 -11.82 -8.42 -0.80
C LEU A 159 -11.27 -7.43 -1.83
N LYS A 160 -11.00 -7.90 -3.07
CA LYS A 160 -10.59 -7.02 -4.18
C LYS A 160 -11.58 -5.88 -4.41
N ASP A 161 -12.87 -6.21 -4.43
CA ASP A 161 -13.92 -5.24 -4.72
C ASP A 161 -14.07 -4.23 -3.57
N LYS A 162 -13.80 -4.66 -2.34
CA LYS A 162 -13.79 -3.78 -1.17
C LYS A 162 -12.64 -2.78 -1.20
N PHE A 163 -11.42 -3.20 -1.59
CA PHE A 163 -10.32 -2.28 -1.82
C PHE A 163 -10.66 -1.27 -2.91
N HIS A 164 -11.17 -1.76 -4.05
CA HIS A 164 -11.51 -0.91 -5.19
C HIS A 164 -12.62 0.10 -4.85
N ALA A 165 -13.65 -0.30 -4.10
CA ALA A 165 -14.72 0.59 -3.67
C ALA A 165 -14.19 1.76 -2.81
N GLY A 166 -13.30 1.49 -1.85
CA GLY A 166 -12.67 2.53 -1.04
C GLY A 166 -11.83 3.51 -1.88
N ILE A 167 -11.07 2.99 -2.84
CA ILE A 167 -10.25 3.80 -3.76
C ILE A 167 -11.14 4.71 -4.60
N LEU A 168 -12.22 4.20 -5.18
CA LEU A 168 -13.13 5.00 -5.99
C LEU A 168 -13.75 6.16 -5.20
N GLU A 169 -14.13 5.95 -3.95
CA GLU A 169 -14.63 7.02 -3.08
C GLU A 169 -13.55 8.07 -2.79
N ALA A 170 -12.32 7.62 -2.50
CA ALA A 170 -11.19 8.51 -2.23
C ALA A 170 -10.76 9.33 -3.46
N GLU A 171 -10.89 8.78 -4.66
CA GLU A 171 -10.58 9.47 -5.93
C GLU A 171 -11.67 10.47 -6.32
N GLN A 172 -12.95 10.08 -6.20
CA GLN A 172 -14.09 10.90 -6.64
C GLN A 172 -14.42 12.05 -5.67
N LYS A 173 -14.09 11.89 -4.41
CA LYS A 173 -14.32 12.91 -3.34
C LYS A 173 -15.72 13.52 -3.33
N ARG A 174 -16.75 12.69 -3.58
CA ARG A 174 -18.16 13.12 -3.49
C ARG A 174 -18.51 13.54 -2.05
N PRO A 175 -19.57 14.34 -1.83
CA PRO A 175 -19.99 14.68 -0.49
C PRO A 175 -20.12 13.43 0.42
N GLY A 176 -19.45 13.44 1.57
CA GLY A 176 -19.44 12.30 2.50
C GLY A 176 -18.45 11.17 2.17
N TRP A 177 -17.58 11.35 1.18
CA TRP A 177 -16.62 10.32 0.74
C TRP A 177 -15.76 9.75 1.90
N ASN A 178 -15.31 10.59 2.84
CA ASN A 178 -14.53 10.13 4.00
C ASN A 178 -15.32 9.10 4.83
N ALA A 179 -16.61 9.39 5.10
CA ALA A 179 -17.46 8.46 5.85
C ALA A 179 -17.61 7.12 5.10
N CYS A 180 -17.76 7.18 3.76
CA CYS A 180 -17.80 5.98 2.92
C CYS A 180 -16.49 5.20 2.98
N VAL A 181 -15.33 5.87 2.87
CA VAL A 181 -14.01 5.25 2.98
C VAL A 181 -13.84 4.59 4.34
N TYR A 182 -14.17 5.29 5.45
CA TYR A 182 -14.01 4.73 6.80
C TYR A 182 -14.92 3.53 7.05
N GLY A 183 -16.19 3.60 6.63
CA GLY A 183 -17.15 2.50 6.74
C GLY A 183 -16.71 1.28 5.93
N ASN A 184 -16.31 1.49 4.68
CA ASN A 184 -15.78 0.43 3.81
C ASN A 184 -14.50 -0.19 4.40
N THR A 185 -13.62 0.63 4.97
CA THR A 185 -12.38 0.16 5.61
C THR A 185 -12.66 -0.70 6.84
N LEU A 186 -13.62 -0.30 7.68
CA LEU A 186 -14.02 -1.12 8.85
C LEU A 186 -14.58 -2.48 8.42
N GLU A 187 -15.41 -2.49 7.37
CA GLU A 187 -15.90 -3.74 6.78
C GLU A 187 -14.74 -4.59 6.23
N LEU A 188 -13.82 -3.98 5.49
CA LEU A 188 -12.65 -4.65 4.91
C LEU A 188 -11.78 -5.28 5.99
N VAL A 189 -11.44 -4.55 7.07
CA VAL A 189 -10.69 -5.09 8.21
C VAL A 189 -11.42 -6.26 8.86
N THR A 190 -12.74 -6.18 8.99
CA THR A 190 -13.56 -7.27 9.53
C THR A 190 -13.48 -8.52 8.65
N LEU A 191 -13.55 -8.37 7.33
CA LEU A 191 -13.42 -9.50 6.39
C LEU A 191 -12.00 -10.08 6.39
N LEU A 192 -10.97 -9.25 6.50
CA LEU A 192 -9.59 -9.70 6.67
C LEU A 192 -9.40 -10.52 7.95
N TYR A 193 -9.96 -10.06 9.07
CA TYR A 193 -9.97 -10.83 10.32
C TYR A 193 -10.61 -12.21 10.10
N ARG A 194 -11.81 -12.27 9.51
CA ARG A 194 -12.50 -13.54 9.23
C ARG A 194 -11.68 -14.44 8.32
N ALA A 195 -11.03 -13.88 7.28
CA ALA A 195 -10.17 -14.65 6.38
C ALA A 195 -8.95 -15.27 7.08
N THR A 196 -8.45 -14.64 8.15
CA THR A 196 -7.34 -15.20 8.94
C THR A 196 -7.80 -16.30 9.91
N VAL A 197 -9.03 -16.20 10.45
CA VAL A 197 -9.58 -17.19 11.37
C VAL A 197 -9.99 -18.46 10.62
N ASP A 198 -10.63 -18.33 9.47
CA ASP A 198 -11.05 -19.47 8.64
C ASP A 198 -9.89 -20.38 8.18
N LYS A 199 -8.66 -19.87 8.12
CA LYS A 199 -7.47 -20.69 7.81
C LYS A 199 -7.02 -21.57 8.97
N LYS A 200 -7.54 -21.36 10.17
CA LYS A 200 -7.18 -22.11 11.37
C LYS A 200 -8.16 -23.25 11.68
N SER A 201 -9.27 -23.31 10.97
CA SER A 201 -10.26 -24.39 11.02
C SER A 201 -10.10 -25.33 9.83
#